data_bd4d4ca72dd91b22772afddbc7116c4a
#
_entry.id   bd4d4ca72dd91b22772afddbc7116c4a
#
_cell.length_a   1.000
_cell.length_b   1.000
_cell.length_c   1.000
_cell.angle_alpha   90.00
_cell.angle_beta   90.00
_cell.angle_gamma   90.00
#
_symmetry.space_group_name_H-M   'P 1'
#
loop_
_entity.id
_entity.type
_entity.pdbx_description
1 polymer ?
#
loop_
_entity_poly.entity_id
_entity_poly.type
_entity_poly.pdbx_seq_one_letter_code
_entity_poly.pdbx_strand_id
1 'polypeptide(L)'
;MRLVEPDKYKRLTAHVTIVLVAMLTMLSYSILAFGQKPEYEFYLEFRTVFGEKVQEENHWSLTNEQVFEKYAAKLKNDGIAESEIARRLKLLRTEHSALEADFYSRYYLDSNSNFNHAPNRFLMAMVKGRQPGTALDYGMGQGRNSIYLASLGWQVWGFDPAEAGVAIAQKQAKDLGLTLHTSAVRDSEYDFGKERFDLILFSWSMPLVPIQRVLDSLKPGGFVVMECGTDYLPDRNAMLHLFDLLVIEHYEIVREKSDWEGRREVDIIRLVARKP
;
A
#
# COMPACT_ATOMS: atom_id res chain seq x y z
N MET A 1 -62.93 -2.71 6.56
CA MET A 1 -61.84 -3.21 7.38
C MET A 1 -61.24 -4.40 6.64
N ARG A 2 -60.16 -4.18 5.86
CA ARG A 2 -59.51 -5.26 5.08
C ARG A 2 -58.47 -5.92 6.00
N LEU A 3 -58.64 -7.19 6.25
CA LEU A 3 -57.71 -8.04 6.98
C LEU A 3 -56.42 -8.16 6.16
N VAL A 4 -55.30 -7.75 6.76
CA VAL A 4 -53.95 -7.89 6.15
C VAL A 4 -53.54 -9.36 6.30
N GLU A 5 -53.18 -9.98 5.17
CA GLU A 5 -52.82 -11.40 5.10
C GLU A 5 -51.55 -11.70 5.95
N PRO A 6 -51.63 -12.71 6.84
CA PRO A 6 -50.47 -13.09 7.69
C PRO A 6 -49.30 -13.71 6.94
N ASP A 7 -49.47 -14.05 5.67
CA ASP A 7 -48.45 -14.79 4.88
C ASP A 7 -47.31 -13.93 4.35
N LYS A 8 -47.50 -12.61 4.27
CA LYS A 8 -46.46 -11.68 3.80
C LYS A 8 -45.31 -11.50 4.79
N TYR A 9 -45.62 -11.54 6.08
CA TYR A 9 -44.60 -11.46 7.14
C TYR A 9 -43.81 -12.74 7.32
N LYS A 10 -44.40 -13.91 7.12
CA LYS A 10 -43.69 -15.18 7.15
C LYS A 10 -42.70 -15.33 6.00
N ARG A 11 -43.00 -14.79 4.81
CA ARG A 11 -42.06 -14.79 3.68
C ARG A 11 -40.90 -13.80 3.86
N LEU A 12 -41.18 -12.64 4.47
CA LEU A 12 -40.14 -11.63 4.75
C LEU A 12 -39.15 -12.11 5.82
N THR A 13 -39.63 -12.71 6.90
CA THR A 13 -38.80 -13.29 7.97
C THR A 13 -37.99 -14.48 7.47
N ALA A 14 -38.55 -15.34 6.63
CA ALA A 14 -37.81 -16.45 6.00
C ALA A 14 -36.69 -15.95 5.07
N HIS A 15 -36.93 -14.91 4.27
CA HIS A 15 -35.87 -14.32 3.42
C HIS A 15 -34.77 -13.64 4.21
N VAL A 16 -35.10 -12.90 5.28
CA VAL A 16 -34.10 -12.25 6.14
C VAL A 16 -33.26 -13.30 6.89
N THR A 17 -33.90 -14.39 7.34
CA THR A 17 -33.18 -15.49 8.00
C THR A 17 -32.27 -16.25 7.03
N ILE A 18 -32.70 -16.48 5.78
CA ILE A 18 -31.88 -17.13 4.75
C ILE A 18 -30.69 -16.26 4.36
N VAL A 19 -30.87 -14.94 4.23
CA VAL A 19 -29.77 -14.01 3.93
C VAL A 19 -28.79 -13.91 5.09
N LEU A 20 -29.26 -13.86 6.33
CA LEU A 20 -28.40 -13.88 7.54
C LEU A 20 -27.65 -15.21 7.70
N VAL A 21 -28.29 -16.33 7.43
CA VAL A 21 -27.63 -17.65 7.46
C VAL A 21 -26.65 -17.79 6.30
N ALA A 22 -26.97 -17.29 5.11
CA ALA A 22 -26.06 -17.26 3.97
C ALA A 22 -24.84 -16.35 4.21
N MET A 23 -25.04 -15.18 4.84
CA MET A 23 -23.94 -14.30 5.26
C MET A 23 -23.09 -14.94 6.36
N LEU A 24 -23.69 -15.58 7.36
CA LEU A 24 -22.97 -16.31 8.41
C LEU A 24 -22.25 -17.56 7.87
N THR A 25 -22.82 -18.27 6.89
CA THR A 25 -22.16 -19.40 6.23
C THR A 25 -21.07 -18.95 5.25
N MET A 26 -21.23 -17.81 4.55
CA MET A 26 -20.12 -17.25 3.76
C MET A 26 -19.00 -16.72 4.66
N LEU A 27 -19.30 -16.08 5.80
CA LEU A 27 -18.28 -15.76 6.81
C LEU A 27 -17.57 -17.01 7.36
N SER A 28 -18.33 -18.08 7.69
CA SER A 28 -17.74 -19.32 8.21
C SER A 28 -17.00 -20.11 7.13
N TYR A 29 -17.39 -20.06 5.86
CA TYR A 29 -16.64 -20.68 4.74
C TYR A 29 -15.35 -19.92 4.42
N SER A 30 -15.33 -18.59 4.53
CA SER A 30 -14.08 -17.82 4.40
C SER A 30 -13.12 -18.06 5.56
N ILE A 31 -13.62 -18.28 6.77
CA ILE A 31 -12.81 -18.62 7.97
C ILE A 31 -12.23 -20.05 7.86
N LEU A 32 -12.97 -21.01 7.29
CA LEU A 32 -12.51 -22.40 7.15
C LEU A 32 -11.57 -22.63 5.97
N ALA A 33 -11.63 -21.79 4.93
CA ALA A 33 -10.82 -21.97 3.72
C ALA A 33 -9.35 -21.51 3.87
N PHE A 34 -9.02 -20.63 4.84
CA PHE A 34 -7.67 -20.02 4.90
C PHE A 34 -7.06 -19.87 6.30
N GLY A 35 -7.66 -20.42 7.35
CA GLY A 35 -7.08 -20.35 8.71
C GLY A 35 -6.70 -18.90 9.10
N GLN A 36 -7.60 -17.94 8.87
CA GLN A 36 -7.35 -16.54 9.17
C GLN A 36 -7.10 -16.41 10.68
N LYS A 37 -5.93 -15.90 11.02
CA LYS A 37 -5.63 -15.55 12.39
C LYS A 37 -6.59 -14.43 12.82
N PRO A 38 -7.19 -14.48 14.02
CA PRO A 38 -8.06 -13.40 14.53
C PRO A 38 -7.41 -12.01 14.42
N GLU A 39 -6.09 -11.96 14.50
CA GLU A 39 -5.28 -10.76 14.36
C GLU A 39 -5.42 -10.08 12.98
N TYR A 40 -5.58 -10.86 11.94
CA TYR A 40 -5.76 -10.33 10.59
C TYR A 40 -7.14 -9.65 10.43
N GLU A 41 -8.19 -10.18 11.06
CA GLU A 41 -9.52 -9.53 11.07
C GLU A 41 -9.47 -8.18 11.79
N PHE A 42 -8.76 -8.09 12.91
CA PHE A 42 -8.56 -6.81 13.61
C PHE A 42 -7.79 -5.80 12.74
N TYR A 43 -6.83 -6.28 11.97
CA TYR A 43 -6.08 -5.43 11.03
C TYR A 43 -6.99 -4.92 9.90
N LEU A 44 -7.86 -5.76 9.33
CA LEU A 44 -8.81 -5.34 8.30
C LEU A 44 -9.80 -4.31 8.85
N GLU A 45 -10.31 -4.51 10.05
CA GLU A 45 -11.19 -3.56 10.74
C GLU A 45 -10.47 -2.22 10.99
N PHE A 46 -9.23 -2.27 11.46
CA PHE A 46 -8.38 -1.08 11.63
C PHE A 46 -8.18 -0.34 10.31
N ARG A 47 -7.87 -1.05 9.22
CA ARG A 47 -7.71 -0.45 7.88
C ARG A 47 -9.00 0.20 7.37
N THR A 48 -10.16 -0.36 7.67
CA THR A 48 -11.45 0.25 7.31
C THR A 48 -11.62 1.58 8.01
N VAL A 49 -11.36 1.65 9.31
CA VAL A 49 -11.42 2.90 10.09
C VAL A 49 -10.41 3.93 9.56
N PHE A 50 -9.21 3.49 9.21
CA PHE A 50 -8.20 4.34 8.58
C PHE A 50 -8.70 4.88 7.23
N GLY A 51 -9.23 4.04 6.35
CA GLY A 51 -9.73 4.42 5.03
C GLY A 51 -10.93 5.35 5.06
N GLU A 52 -11.88 5.13 5.98
CA GLU A 52 -13.04 6.02 6.17
C GLU A 52 -12.61 7.42 6.61
N LYS A 53 -11.65 7.50 7.53
CA LYS A 53 -11.14 8.77 8.05
C LYS A 53 -10.33 9.56 7.03
N VAL A 54 -9.57 8.86 6.19
CA VAL A 54 -8.88 9.46 5.05
C VAL A 54 -9.88 10.15 4.09
N GLN A 55 -11.18 9.80 4.09
CA GLN A 55 -12.19 10.43 3.24
C GLN A 55 -12.90 11.66 3.87
N GLU A 56 -12.97 11.74 5.19
CA GLU A 56 -13.81 12.72 5.90
C GLU A 56 -13.11 14.05 6.25
N GLU A 57 -11.81 14.08 6.38
CA GLU A 57 -11.07 15.25 6.83
C GLU A 57 -9.99 15.65 5.81
N ASN A 58 -9.61 16.92 5.71
CA ASN A 58 -8.46 17.37 4.90
C ASN A 58 -7.16 16.78 5.48
N HIS A 59 -6.68 15.67 4.93
CA HIS A 59 -5.95 14.55 5.54
C HIS A 59 -4.44 14.70 5.71
N TRP A 60 -3.95 15.89 5.74
CA TRP A 60 -2.53 16.17 5.88
C TRP A 60 -1.96 15.93 7.29
N SER A 61 -2.75 15.47 8.28
CA SER A 61 -2.34 15.62 9.67
C SER A 61 -2.59 14.45 10.64
N LEU A 62 -3.04 13.28 10.18
CA LEU A 62 -3.22 12.16 11.12
C LEU A 62 -1.93 11.38 11.32
N THR A 63 -1.39 11.43 12.54
CA THR A 63 -0.33 10.51 12.95
C THR A 63 -0.88 9.09 13.14
N ASN A 64 -0.04 8.08 13.05
CA ASN A 64 -0.43 6.69 13.34
C ASN A 64 -1.10 6.57 14.74
N GLU A 65 -0.65 7.34 15.73
CA GLU A 65 -1.25 7.32 17.06
C GLU A 65 -2.68 7.84 17.07
N GLN A 66 -2.97 8.91 16.34
CA GLN A 66 -4.33 9.42 16.19
C GLN A 66 -5.27 8.41 15.51
N VAL A 67 -4.76 7.61 14.57
CA VAL A 67 -5.54 6.51 13.97
C VAL A 67 -5.84 5.42 14.99
N PHE A 68 -4.85 5.05 15.83
CA PHE A 68 -5.07 4.09 16.92
C PHE A 68 -6.09 4.61 17.95
N GLU A 69 -6.05 5.90 18.31
CA GLU A 69 -7.04 6.52 19.19
C GLU A 69 -8.45 6.48 18.61
N LYS A 70 -8.60 6.80 17.31
CA LYS A 70 -9.89 6.71 16.61
C LYS A 70 -10.43 5.28 16.55
N TYR A 71 -9.56 4.31 16.28
CA TYR A 71 -9.93 2.90 16.33
C TYR A 71 -10.35 2.45 17.73
N ALA A 72 -9.63 2.85 18.76
CA ALA A 72 -10.00 2.60 20.15
C ALA A 72 -11.37 3.18 20.51
N ALA A 73 -11.63 4.43 20.08
CA ALA A 73 -12.94 5.06 20.29
C ALA A 73 -14.06 4.31 19.59
N LYS A 74 -13.85 3.86 18.34
CA LYS A 74 -14.81 3.00 17.63
C LYS A 74 -15.12 1.73 18.42
N LEU A 75 -14.09 0.98 18.82
CA LEU A 75 -14.25 -0.27 19.58
C LEU A 75 -15.01 -0.05 20.90
N LYS A 76 -14.75 1.07 21.58
CA LYS A 76 -15.47 1.44 22.79
C LYS A 76 -16.96 1.72 22.52
N ASN A 77 -17.28 2.43 21.45
CA ASN A 77 -18.65 2.68 21.01
C ASN A 77 -19.38 1.39 20.61
N ASP A 78 -18.65 0.41 20.07
CA ASP A 78 -19.16 -0.92 19.74
C ASP A 78 -19.33 -1.83 20.97
N GLY A 79 -19.03 -1.33 22.18
CA GLY A 79 -19.21 -2.06 23.44
C GLY A 79 -18.11 -3.08 23.74
N ILE A 80 -16.97 -3.00 23.07
CA ILE A 80 -15.83 -3.89 23.31
C ILE A 80 -15.18 -3.54 24.65
N ALA A 81 -14.86 -4.56 25.45
CA ALA A 81 -14.24 -4.38 26.76
C ALA A 81 -12.86 -3.71 26.66
N GLU A 82 -12.53 -2.82 27.60
CA GLU A 82 -11.26 -2.07 27.58
C GLU A 82 -10.01 -2.97 27.55
N SER A 83 -10.06 -4.12 28.23
CA SER A 83 -8.96 -5.11 28.18
C SER A 83 -8.73 -5.68 26.77
N GLU A 84 -9.81 -5.92 26.03
CA GLU A 84 -9.75 -6.40 24.64
C GLU A 84 -9.29 -5.28 23.69
N ILE A 85 -9.74 -4.04 23.89
CA ILE A 85 -9.23 -2.88 23.15
C ILE A 85 -7.72 -2.75 23.34
N ALA A 86 -7.24 -2.78 24.58
CA ALA A 86 -5.82 -2.70 24.88
C ALA A 86 -5.01 -3.84 24.22
N ARG A 87 -5.55 -5.06 24.22
CA ARG A 87 -4.95 -6.22 23.56
C ARG A 87 -4.83 -6.01 22.05
N ARG A 88 -5.90 -5.58 21.37
CA ARG A 88 -5.92 -5.34 19.91
C ARG A 88 -4.96 -4.23 19.52
N LEU A 89 -4.95 -3.12 20.24
CA LEU A 89 -4.03 -2.00 19.97
C LEU A 89 -2.56 -2.40 20.17
N LYS A 90 -2.27 -3.17 21.23
CA LYS A 90 -0.91 -3.70 21.44
C LYS A 90 -0.47 -4.56 20.26
N LEU A 91 -1.32 -5.50 19.86
CA LEU A 91 -1.05 -6.41 18.75
C LEU A 91 -0.83 -5.64 17.44
N LEU A 92 -1.73 -4.71 17.10
CA LEU A 92 -1.60 -3.90 15.89
C LEU A 92 -0.32 -3.07 15.89
N ARG A 93 0.13 -2.54 17.04
CA ARG A 93 1.41 -1.82 17.13
C ARG A 93 2.62 -2.72 16.94
N THR A 94 2.58 -3.95 17.47
CA THR A 94 3.72 -4.89 17.41
C THR A 94 3.80 -5.64 16.09
N GLU A 95 2.65 -6.00 15.49
CA GLU A 95 2.57 -6.87 14.32
C GLU A 95 2.17 -6.11 13.03
N HIS A 96 2.03 -4.80 13.09
CA HIS A 96 1.50 -3.99 11.97
C HIS A 96 2.18 -4.32 10.64
N SER A 97 3.51 -4.32 10.60
CA SER A 97 4.26 -4.57 9.36
C SER A 97 4.07 -6.00 8.82
N ALA A 98 3.90 -6.99 9.70
CA ALA A 98 3.65 -8.37 9.27
C ALA A 98 2.21 -8.54 8.75
N LEU A 99 1.24 -7.90 9.41
CA LEU A 99 -0.17 -7.91 8.99
C LEU A 99 -0.36 -7.14 7.68
N GLU A 100 0.36 -6.05 7.49
CA GLU A 100 0.38 -5.29 6.23
C GLU A 100 0.97 -6.11 5.09
N ALA A 101 2.09 -6.79 5.31
CA ALA A 101 2.70 -7.67 4.32
C ALA A 101 1.76 -8.84 3.93
N ASP A 102 1.06 -9.44 4.89
CA ASP A 102 0.04 -10.47 4.62
C ASP A 102 -1.14 -9.91 3.84
N PHE A 103 -1.62 -8.70 4.20
CA PHE A 103 -2.68 -8.02 3.46
C PHE A 103 -2.29 -7.80 1.99
N TYR A 104 -1.13 -7.23 1.71
CA TYR A 104 -0.70 -6.99 0.33
C TYR A 104 -0.41 -8.28 -0.41
N SER A 105 0.12 -9.33 0.26
CA SER A 105 0.28 -10.65 -0.36
C SER A 105 -1.05 -11.22 -0.84
N ARG A 106 -2.11 -11.14 -0.02
CA ARG A 106 -3.46 -11.57 -0.40
C ARG A 106 -4.06 -10.69 -1.50
N TYR A 107 -3.85 -9.37 -1.40
CA TYR A 107 -4.30 -8.41 -2.40
C TYR A 107 -3.71 -8.69 -3.78
N TYR A 108 -2.41 -9.03 -3.84
CA TYR A 108 -1.74 -9.36 -5.09
C TYR A 108 -2.16 -10.71 -5.67
N LEU A 109 -2.61 -11.64 -4.84
CA LEU A 109 -3.11 -12.95 -5.29
C LEU A 109 -4.59 -12.91 -5.70
N ASP A 110 -5.34 -11.89 -5.30
CA ASP A 110 -6.75 -11.76 -5.65
C ASP A 110 -6.90 -11.28 -7.10
N SER A 111 -7.42 -12.17 -7.95
CA SER A 111 -7.70 -11.87 -9.37
C SER A 111 -8.74 -10.75 -9.58
N ASN A 112 -9.54 -10.43 -8.55
CA ASN A 112 -10.52 -9.34 -8.58
C ASN A 112 -9.95 -8.03 -8.01
N SER A 113 -8.69 -8.03 -7.58
CA SER A 113 -8.05 -6.79 -7.13
C SER A 113 -7.97 -5.80 -8.30
N ASN A 114 -8.08 -4.51 -7.99
CA ASN A 114 -7.98 -3.47 -9.02
C ASN A 114 -6.55 -2.96 -9.18
N PHE A 115 -5.58 -3.78 -8.86
CA PHE A 115 -4.19 -3.41 -9.04
C PHE A 115 -3.89 -3.11 -10.51
N ASN A 116 -3.30 -1.96 -10.77
CA ASN A 116 -2.89 -1.58 -12.11
C ASN A 116 -1.56 -2.26 -12.47
N HIS A 117 -1.59 -3.13 -13.47
CA HIS A 117 -0.41 -3.84 -13.95
C HIS A 117 0.46 -3.04 -14.94
N ALA A 118 -0.04 -1.90 -15.45
CA ALA A 118 0.75 -1.03 -16.30
C ALA A 118 1.81 -0.27 -15.49
N PRO A 119 2.99 0.01 -16.06
CA PRO A 119 4.01 0.81 -15.39
C PRO A 119 3.52 2.23 -15.09
N ASN A 120 4.06 2.83 -14.04
CA ASN A 120 3.70 4.17 -13.62
C ASN A 120 4.01 5.21 -14.71
N ARG A 121 3.00 6.00 -15.12
CA ARG A 121 3.13 6.95 -16.22
C ARG A 121 4.12 8.06 -15.94
N PHE A 122 4.20 8.53 -14.69
CA PHE A 122 5.15 9.55 -14.30
C PHE A 122 6.58 9.01 -14.37
N LEU A 123 6.84 7.81 -13.86
CA LEU A 123 8.12 7.14 -14.05
C LEU A 123 8.50 7.04 -15.53
N MET A 124 7.57 6.55 -16.36
CA MET A 124 7.82 6.42 -17.81
C MET A 124 8.26 7.74 -18.44
N ALA A 125 7.62 8.85 -18.08
CA ALA A 125 7.98 10.18 -18.57
C ALA A 125 9.38 10.61 -18.07
N MET A 126 9.69 10.36 -16.80
CA MET A 126 10.94 10.81 -16.18
C MET A 126 12.18 10.01 -16.63
N VAL A 127 12.04 8.75 -17.03
CA VAL A 127 13.16 7.94 -17.52
C VAL A 127 13.33 7.99 -19.03
N LYS A 128 12.39 8.59 -19.75
CA LYS A 128 12.43 8.70 -21.21
C LYS A 128 13.68 9.44 -21.68
N GLY A 129 14.48 8.79 -22.54
CA GLY A 129 15.70 9.36 -23.08
C GLY A 129 16.90 9.40 -22.13
N ARG A 130 16.75 8.91 -20.88
CA ARG A 130 17.89 8.74 -19.97
C ARG A 130 18.65 7.45 -20.31
N GLN A 131 19.97 7.48 -20.11
CA GLN A 131 20.79 6.27 -20.24
C GLN A 131 20.47 5.32 -19.07
N PRO A 132 20.22 4.03 -19.34
CA PRO A 132 20.02 3.04 -18.31
C PRO A 132 21.24 2.89 -17.39
N GLY A 133 20.98 2.75 -16.11
CA GLY A 133 21.97 2.50 -15.06
C GLY A 133 21.44 1.47 -14.08
N THR A 134 21.73 1.66 -12.79
CA THR A 134 21.22 0.84 -11.70
C THR A 134 20.01 1.51 -11.06
N ALA A 135 18.93 0.77 -10.83
CA ALA A 135 17.71 1.28 -10.23
C ALA A 135 17.29 0.49 -8.99
N LEU A 136 16.73 1.19 -8.01
CA LEU A 136 16.03 0.60 -6.88
C LEU A 136 14.54 0.91 -7.01
N ASP A 137 13.69 -0.12 -7.03
CA ASP A 137 12.24 -0.02 -6.91
C ASP A 137 11.85 -0.30 -5.45
N TYR A 138 11.57 0.75 -4.68
CA TYR A 138 11.27 0.70 -3.26
C TYR A 138 9.80 0.31 -3.07
N GLY A 139 9.52 -0.83 -2.43
CA GLY A 139 8.17 -1.35 -2.32
C GLY A 139 7.61 -1.77 -3.68
N MET A 140 8.35 -2.65 -4.36
CA MET A 140 8.13 -3.02 -5.77
C MET A 140 6.81 -3.73 -6.06
N GLY A 141 6.14 -4.29 -5.04
CA GLY A 141 4.93 -5.10 -5.19
C GLY A 141 5.10 -6.23 -6.21
N GLN A 142 4.20 -6.29 -7.20
CA GLN A 142 4.25 -7.24 -8.31
C GLN A 142 5.26 -6.85 -9.42
N GLY A 143 6.08 -5.82 -9.21
CA GLY A 143 7.20 -5.45 -10.08
C GLY A 143 6.82 -4.76 -11.40
N ARG A 144 5.64 -4.16 -11.54
CA ARG A 144 5.21 -3.48 -12.79
C ARG A 144 6.24 -2.46 -13.28
N ASN A 145 6.80 -1.68 -12.36
CA ASN A 145 7.80 -0.66 -12.64
C ASN A 145 9.19 -1.27 -12.83
N SER A 146 9.55 -2.25 -12.00
CA SER A 146 10.80 -3.01 -12.10
C SER A 146 10.93 -3.68 -13.47
N ILE A 147 9.88 -4.35 -13.94
CA ILE A 147 9.82 -5.02 -15.25
C ILE A 147 9.98 -3.98 -16.38
N TYR A 148 9.28 -2.84 -16.28
CA TYR A 148 9.40 -1.77 -17.25
C TYR A 148 10.83 -1.23 -17.31
N LEU A 149 11.44 -0.91 -16.18
CA LEU A 149 12.83 -0.43 -16.14
C LEU A 149 13.80 -1.47 -16.72
N ALA A 150 13.66 -2.74 -16.34
CA ALA A 150 14.48 -3.82 -16.88
C ALA A 150 14.31 -3.97 -18.40
N SER A 151 13.11 -3.80 -18.95
CA SER A 151 12.86 -3.84 -20.41
C SER A 151 13.54 -2.69 -21.17
N LEU A 152 13.87 -1.60 -20.47
CA LEU A 152 14.65 -0.48 -21.02
C LEU A 152 16.17 -0.65 -20.83
N GLY A 153 16.61 -1.77 -20.27
CA GLY A 153 18.03 -2.06 -20.05
C GLY A 153 18.58 -1.61 -18.69
N TRP A 154 17.74 -1.14 -17.75
CA TRP A 154 18.18 -0.85 -16.39
C TRP A 154 18.52 -2.14 -15.65
N GLN A 155 19.56 -2.11 -14.83
CA GLN A 155 19.83 -3.14 -13.84
C GLN A 155 18.97 -2.83 -12.60
N VAL A 156 17.96 -3.67 -12.32
CA VAL A 156 16.93 -3.35 -11.33
C VAL A 156 17.07 -4.22 -10.10
N TRP A 157 17.12 -3.55 -8.95
CA TRP A 157 16.90 -4.12 -7.62
C TRP A 157 15.53 -3.67 -7.13
N GLY A 158 14.86 -4.56 -6.43
CA GLY A 158 13.58 -4.25 -5.81
C GLY A 158 13.36 -5.09 -4.56
N PHE A 159 12.62 -4.56 -3.62
CA PHE A 159 12.17 -5.31 -2.46
C PHE A 159 10.74 -4.95 -2.11
N ASP A 160 10.06 -5.86 -1.46
CA ASP A 160 8.72 -5.67 -0.92
C ASP A 160 8.52 -6.65 0.25
N PRO A 161 7.85 -6.27 1.35
CA PRO A 161 7.55 -7.21 2.42
C PRO A 161 6.50 -8.25 2.04
N ALA A 162 5.70 -8.02 1.00
CA ALA A 162 4.69 -8.95 0.50
C ALA A 162 5.33 -10.01 -0.41
N GLU A 163 5.64 -11.17 0.16
CA GLU A 163 6.32 -12.28 -0.54
C GLU A 163 5.62 -12.68 -1.85
N ALA A 164 4.28 -12.72 -1.86
CA ALA A 164 3.51 -13.06 -3.05
C ALA A 164 3.74 -12.06 -4.20
N GLY A 165 3.85 -10.77 -3.89
CA GLY A 165 4.17 -9.73 -4.88
C GLY A 165 5.53 -9.99 -5.51
N VAL A 166 6.55 -10.22 -4.69
CA VAL A 166 7.92 -10.51 -5.15
C VAL A 166 7.96 -11.77 -6.02
N ALA A 167 7.28 -12.85 -5.61
CA ALA A 167 7.20 -14.08 -6.39
C ALA A 167 6.54 -13.88 -7.75
N ILE A 168 5.47 -13.08 -7.81
CA ILE A 168 4.81 -12.70 -9.07
C ILE A 168 5.76 -11.92 -9.97
N ALA A 169 6.47 -10.92 -9.42
CA ALA A 169 7.43 -10.12 -10.16
C ALA A 169 8.56 -10.97 -10.76
N GLN A 170 9.13 -11.89 -9.97
CA GLN A 170 10.16 -12.82 -10.43
C GLN A 170 9.67 -13.72 -11.57
N LYS A 171 8.45 -14.26 -11.42
CA LYS A 171 7.85 -15.11 -12.47
C LYS A 171 7.64 -14.32 -13.76
N GLN A 172 7.04 -13.14 -13.69
CA GLN A 172 6.79 -12.30 -14.86
C GLN A 172 8.09 -11.88 -15.56
N ALA A 173 9.10 -11.47 -14.80
CA ALA A 173 10.41 -11.14 -15.35
C ALA A 173 11.04 -12.33 -16.08
N LYS A 174 11.01 -13.51 -15.47
CA LYS A 174 11.51 -14.76 -16.09
C LYS A 174 10.77 -15.08 -17.39
N ASP A 175 9.45 -14.99 -17.40
CA ASP A 175 8.61 -15.26 -18.57
C ASP A 175 8.92 -14.29 -19.74
N LEU A 176 9.40 -13.08 -19.42
CA LEU A 176 9.83 -12.05 -20.39
C LEU A 176 11.33 -12.09 -20.73
N GLY A 177 12.09 -13.03 -20.14
CA GLY A 177 13.55 -13.09 -20.34
C GLY A 177 14.31 -11.94 -19.69
N LEU A 178 13.72 -11.27 -18.69
CA LEU A 178 14.33 -10.16 -17.95
C LEU A 178 14.93 -10.64 -16.64
N THR A 179 15.92 -9.90 -16.14
CA THR A 179 16.55 -10.15 -14.84
C THR A 179 16.18 -9.06 -13.85
N LEU A 180 15.67 -9.47 -12.68
CA LEU A 180 15.44 -8.61 -11.54
C LEU A 180 16.18 -9.17 -10.33
N HIS A 181 16.79 -8.29 -9.53
CA HIS A 181 17.36 -8.63 -8.23
C HIS A 181 16.35 -8.28 -7.16
N THR A 182 15.66 -9.27 -6.60
CA THR A 182 14.51 -9.03 -5.72
C THR A 182 14.70 -9.64 -4.34
N SER A 183 14.10 -9.03 -3.32
CA SER A 183 14.10 -9.51 -1.94
C SER A 183 12.72 -9.36 -1.31
N ALA A 184 12.23 -10.42 -0.66
CA ALA A 184 11.00 -10.36 0.13
C ALA A 184 11.36 -9.99 1.58
N VAL A 185 11.57 -8.71 1.84
CA VAL A 185 12.02 -8.18 3.14
C VAL A 185 11.40 -6.80 3.38
N ARG A 186 11.40 -6.38 4.65
CA ARG A 186 11.06 -5.00 5.04
C ARG A 186 12.20 -4.07 4.71
N ASP A 187 11.91 -2.77 4.60
CA ASP A 187 12.92 -1.73 4.39
C ASP A 187 13.96 -1.66 5.54
N SER A 188 13.54 -1.98 6.77
CA SER A 188 14.43 -2.06 7.93
C SER A 188 15.49 -3.16 7.81
N GLU A 189 15.20 -4.21 7.05
CA GLU A 189 16.04 -5.40 6.82
C GLU A 189 16.82 -5.31 5.50
N TYR A 190 16.42 -4.42 4.58
CA TYR A 190 17.03 -4.29 3.28
C TYR A 190 18.40 -3.61 3.37
N ASP A 191 19.41 -4.19 2.71
CA ASP A 191 20.72 -3.59 2.55
C ASP A 191 20.73 -2.64 1.34
N PHE A 192 20.59 -1.34 1.63
CA PHE A 192 20.62 -0.31 0.60
C PHE A 192 22.03 -0.13 0.00
N GLY A 193 23.09 -0.42 0.75
CA GLY A 193 24.46 -0.11 0.37
C GLY A 193 24.74 1.40 0.36
N LYS A 194 25.81 1.79 -0.31
CA LYS A 194 26.22 3.20 -0.46
C LYS A 194 26.54 3.47 -1.94
N GLU A 195 26.03 4.60 -2.45
CA GLU A 195 26.28 5.06 -3.83
C GLU A 195 26.11 3.95 -4.89
N ARG A 196 25.01 3.21 -4.74
CA ARG A 196 24.74 1.99 -5.52
C ARG A 196 23.81 2.24 -6.71
N PHE A 197 22.87 3.18 -6.58
CA PHE A 197 21.80 3.37 -7.52
C PHE A 197 21.90 4.70 -8.26
N ASP A 198 21.61 4.68 -9.57
CA ASP A 198 21.45 5.86 -10.41
C ASP A 198 20.02 6.40 -10.31
N LEU A 199 19.04 5.53 -10.03
CA LEU A 199 17.63 5.84 -9.82
C LEU A 199 17.11 5.15 -8.56
N ILE A 200 16.38 5.88 -7.72
CA ILE A 200 15.52 5.31 -6.67
C ILE A 200 14.09 5.70 -6.99
N LEU A 201 13.21 4.72 -7.11
CA LEU A 201 11.78 4.89 -7.36
C LEU A 201 10.99 4.66 -6.08
N PHE A 202 10.13 5.61 -5.74
CA PHE A 202 9.04 5.47 -4.77
C PHE A 202 7.71 5.62 -5.51
N SER A 203 7.03 4.52 -5.75
CA SER A 203 5.73 4.52 -6.44
C SER A 203 4.66 3.95 -5.50
N TRP A 204 3.87 4.86 -4.90
CA TRP A 204 2.85 4.52 -3.90
C TRP A 204 3.42 3.79 -2.67
N SER A 205 4.68 4.01 -2.40
CA SER A 205 5.42 3.48 -1.26
C SER A 205 6.23 4.58 -0.61
N MET A 206 6.29 4.57 0.72
CA MET A 206 7.02 5.56 1.52
C MET A 206 8.02 4.86 2.42
N PRO A 207 9.22 5.42 2.63
CA PRO A 207 10.19 4.84 3.54
C PRO A 207 9.70 4.94 4.99
N LEU A 208 9.77 3.81 5.70
CA LEU A 208 9.56 3.73 7.15
C LEU A 208 10.88 3.83 7.92
N VAL A 209 12.01 3.67 7.23
CA VAL A 209 13.34 3.93 7.78
C VAL A 209 13.72 5.41 7.59
N PRO A 210 14.70 5.93 8.34
CA PRO A 210 15.22 7.28 8.09
C PRO A 210 15.63 7.44 6.63
N ILE A 211 15.09 8.45 5.95
CA ILE A 211 15.30 8.68 4.51
C ILE A 211 16.78 8.76 4.15
N GLN A 212 17.61 9.31 5.01
CA GLN A 212 19.04 9.42 4.79
C GLN A 212 19.69 8.06 4.49
N ARG A 213 19.25 6.98 5.17
CA ARG A 213 19.72 5.63 4.92
C ARG A 213 19.47 5.18 3.48
N VAL A 214 18.35 5.60 2.90
CA VAL A 214 18.00 5.31 1.52
C VAL A 214 18.79 6.21 0.57
N LEU A 215 18.88 7.52 0.87
CA LEU A 215 19.57 8.50 0.03
C LEU A 215 21.11 8.32 -0.01
N ASP A 216 21.68 7.70 1.03
CA ASP A 216 23.11 7.32 1.00
C ASP A 216 23.40 6.30 -0.09
N SER A 217 22.43 5.47 -0.47
CA SER A 217 22.54 4.50 -1.55
C SER A 217 22.44 5.10 -2.95
N LEU A 218 21.97 6.35 -3.07
CA LEU A 218 21.93 7.08 -4.34
C LEU A 218 23.34 7.59 -4.70
N LYS A 219 23.78 7.37 -5.92
CA LYS A 219 25.06 7.88 -6.43
C LYS A 219 25.02 9.41 -6.55
N PRO A 220 26.18 10.10 -6.49
CA PRO A 220 26.28 11.48 -6.95
C PRO A 220 25.74 11.59 -8.39
N GLY A 221 24.91 12.60 -8.67
CA GLY A 221 24.23 12.76 -9.96
C GLY A 221 23.03 11.83 -10.17
N GLY A 222 22.83 10.82 -9.31
CA GLY A 222 21.65 9.96 -9.32
C GLY A 222 20.37 10.71 -8.89
N PHE A 223 19.23 10.17 -9.21
CA PHE A 223 17.95 10.87 -8.98
C PHE A 223 16.87 9.96 -8.37
N VAL A 224 15.97 10.60 -7.66
CA VAL A 224 14.76 10.01 -7.12
C VAL A 224 13.59 10.35 -8.04
N VAL A 225 12.71 9.39 -8.30
CA VAL A 225 11.38 9.60 -8.86
C VAL A 225 10.38 9.15 -7.83
N MET A 226 9.42 10.01 -7.49
CA MET A 226 8.40 9.70 -6.50
C MET A 226 7.02 10.10 -6.97
N GLU A 227 6.06 9.19 -6.80
CA GLU A 227 4.63 9.45 -6.93
C GLU A 227 3.88 8.77 -5.78
N CYS A 228 3.11 9.55 -5.01
CA CYS A 228 2.25 9.01 -3.95
C CYS A 228 1.02 9.90 -3.73
N GLY A 229 0.00 9.34 -3.07
CA GLY A 229 -1.14 10.12 -2.59
C GLY A 229 -0.72 11.06 -1.45
N THR A 230 -1.41 12.19 -1.33
CA THR A 230 -1.18 13.15 -0.26
C THR A 230 -1.65 12.65 1.10
N ASP A 231 -2.49 11.63 1.11
CA ASP A 231 -3.12 11.02 2.30
C ASP A 231 -2.08 10.45 3.30
N TYR A 232 -0.84 10.27 2.86
CA TYR A 232 0.25 9.70 3.66
C TYR A 232 1.17 10.75 4.28
N LEU A 233 0.89 12.04 4.09
CA LEU A 233 1.80 13.10 4.47
C LEU A 233 1.19 14.01 5.56
N PRO A 234 2.02 14.48 6.52
CA PRO A 234 1.56 15.39 7.56
C PRO A 234 1.18 16.77 7.04
N ASP A 235 1.78 17.23 5.95
CA ASP A 235 1.50 18.52 5.29
C ASP A 235 1.98 18.52 3.83
N ARG A 236 1.60 19.57 3.08
CA ARG A 236 1.93 19.73 1.65
C ARG A 236 3.42 19.80 1.35
N ASN A 237 4.22 20.29 2.28
CA ASN A 237 5.65 20.48 2.10
C ASN A 237 6.48 19.32 2.67
N ALA A 238 5.84 18.35 3.34
CA ALA A 238 6.52 17.22 3.98
C ALA A 238 7.45 16.50 3.00
N MET A 239 7.02 16.36 1.75
CA MET A 239 7.84 15.72 0.71
C MET A 239 9.07 16.55 0.35
N LEU A 240 8.95 17.88 0.27
CA LEU A 240 10.08 18.76 0.01
C LEU A 240 11.09 18.71 1.15
N HIS A 241 10.62 18.66 2.40
CA HIS A 241 11.48 18.50 3.58
C HIS A 241 12.17 17.14 3.62
N LEU A 242 11.49 16.08 3.17
CA LEU A 242 12.07 14.75 3.11
C LEU A 242 13.28 14.67 2.17
N PHE A 243 13.28 15.46 1.09
CA PHE A 243 14.33 15.49 0.06
C PHE A 243 15.11 16.81 0.02
N ASP A 244 15.17 17.57 1.09
CA ASP A 244 15.82 18.89 1.17
C ASP A 244 17.34 18.86 0.90
N LEU A 245 17.99 17.72 1.06
CA LEU A 245 19.39 17.50 0.72
C LEU A 245 19.64 17.27 -0.79
N LEU A 246 18.59 17.15 -1.58
CA LEU A 246 18.65 16.95 -3.02
C LEU A 246 18.23 18.22 -3.75
N VAL A 247 18.65 18.33 -5.00
CA VAL A 247 18.16 19.38 -5.91
C VAL A 247 16.80 18.97 -6.46
N ILE A 248 15.74 19.65 -6.09
CA ILE A 248 14.40 19.39 -6.61
C ILE A 248 14.34 19.85 -8.08
N GLU A 249 14.17 18.91 -9.00
CA GLU A 249 14.04 19.17 -10.44
C GLU A 249 12.58 19.26 -10.90
N HIS A 250 11.67 18.59 -10.20
CA HIS A 250 10.24 18.62 -10.47
C HIS A 250 9.47 18.46 -9.17
N TYR A 251 8.41 19.22 -8.99
CA TYR A 251 7.45 19.06 -7.91
C TYR A 251 6.08 19.56 -8.35
N GLU A 252 5.08 18.71 -8.25
CA GLU A 252 3.69 19.09 -8.52
C GLU A 252 2.72 18.32 -7.61
N ILE A 253 1.57 18.93 -7.37
CA ILE A 253 0.41 18.28 -6.76
C ILE A 253 -0.71 18.35 -7.77
N VAL A 254 -1.19 17.20 -8.21
CA VAL A 254 -2.26 17.08 -9.21
C VAL A 254 -3.42 16.27 -8.67
N ARG A 255 -4.63 16.59 -9.10
CA ARG A 255 -5.81 15.81 -8.77
C ARG A 255 -6.17 14.93 -9.95
N GLU A 256 -5.87 13.65 -9.82
CA GLU A 256 -6.06 12.64 -10.86
C GLU A 256 -6.52 11.31 -10.26
N LYS A 257 -6.94 10.39 -11.14
CA LYS A 257 -7.16 9.01 -10.73
C LYS A 257 -5.83 8.38 -10.35
N SER A 258 -5.82 7.74 -9.16
CA SER A 258 -4.68 6.96 -8.71
C SER A 258 -4.23 5.99 -9.80
N ASP A 259 -2.96 6.05 -10.16
CA ASP A 259 -2.36 5.12 -11.12
C ASP A 259 -2.16 3.73 -10.49
N TRP A 260 -2.28 3.62 -9.17
CA TRP A 260 -2.17 2.35 -8.46
C TRP A 260 -3.48 1.54 -8.50
N GLU A 261 -4.62 2.16 -8.17
CA GLU A 261 -5.94 1.50 -8.15
C GLU A 261 -6.88 1.91 -9.28
N GLY A 262 -6.70 3.11 -9.85
CA GLY A 262 -7.49 3.63 -10.98
C GLY A 262 -8.95 3.99 -10.68
N ARG A 263 -9.42 3.90 -9.42
CA ARG A 263 -10.85 4.01 -9.08
C ARG A 263 -11.30 5.43 -8.78
N ARG A 264 -10.56 6.14 -7.95
CA ARG A 264 -10.95 7.47 -7.46
C ARG A 264 -9.91 8.52 -7.77
N GLU A 265 -10.37 9.77 -7.88
CA GLU A 265 -9.50 10.91 -7.93
C GLU A 265 -8.95 11.22 -6.54
N VAL A 266 -7.65 11.36 -6.46
CA VAL A 266 -6.91 11.73 -5.25
C VAL A 266 -5.92 12.84 -5.57
N ASP A 267 -5.49 13.57 -4.56
CA ASP A 267 -4.38 14.49 -4.72
C ASP A 267 -3.08 13.69 -4.72
N ILE A 268 -2.31 13.80 -5.80
CA ILE A 268 -1.07 13.06 -6.04
C ILE A 268 0.09 14.02 -6.03
N ILE A 269 1.12 13.70 -5.26
CA ILE A 269 2.41 14.39 -5.32
C ILE A 269 3.31 13.64 -6.29
N ARG A 270 3.95 14.40 -7.18
CA ARG A 270 5.02 13.96 -8.06
C ARG A 270 6.27 14.77 -7.77
N LEU A 271 7.38 14.07 -7.60
CA LEU A 271 8.66 14.71 -7.31
C LEU A 271 9.78 14.01 -8.08
N VAL A 272 10.69 14.82 -8.63
CA VAL A 272 12.00 14.37 -9.08
C VAL A 272 13.05 15.20 -8.34
N ALA A 273 14.00 14.52 -7.73
CA ALA A 273 15.08 15.17 -7.01
C ALA A 273 16.42 14.48 -7.33
N ARG A 274 17.48 15.27 -7.53
CA ARG A 274 18.79 14.78 -7.90
C ARG A 274 19.82 15.01 -6.80
N LYS A 275 20.65 14.00 -6.54
CA LYS A 275 21.79 14.11 -5.63
C LYS A 275 22.87 14.98 -6.29
N PRO A 276 23.36 16.02 -5.63
CA PRO A 276 24.45 16.86 -6.12
C PRO A 276 25.69 16.09 -6.50
#